data_4a1cc14bb035dce0b5478532940a1691
#
_entry.id   4a1cc14bb035dce0b5478532940a1691
#
_cell.length_a   1.000
_cell.length_b   1.000
_cell.length_c   1.000
_cell.angle_alpha   90.00
_cell.angle_beta   90.00
_cell.angle_gamma   90.00
#
_symmetry.space_group_name_H-M   'P 1'
#
loop_
_entity.id
_entity.type
_entity.pdbx_description
1 polymer ?
#
loop_
_entity_poly.entity_id
_entity_poly.type
_entity_poly.pdbx_seq_one_letter_code
_entity_poly.pdbx_strand_id
1 'polypeptide(L)'
;MRRLLLLAALLAGPALATDGPVFMGFGSHTPVEADLVIPKGMVLRHVYDVTAATPDKRNPGFETAARFINSHVANGVPERDVAVAVVVHGSAIDELTRAPAYAARNGGKANASEAMVIEMLKKGVRFIVCGQAANARGVKKAELLPGVELAISASSAHAILQAQGYSLNPF
;
A
#
# COMPACT_ATOMS: atom_id res chain seq x y z
N MET A 1 -47.51 -5.61 -40.79
CA MET A 1 -47.30 -5.65 -39.35
C MET A 1 -45.81 -5.46 -39.07
N ARG A 2 -45.38 -4.25 -38.70
CA ARG A 2 -43.98 -3.93 -38.39
C ARG A 2 -43.72 -4.25 -36.89
N ARG A 3 -42.88 -5.24 -36.60
CA ARG A 3 -42.42 -5.53 -35.22
C ARG A 3 -41.34 -4.52 -34.84
N LEU A 4 -41.66 -3.62 -33.92
CA LEU A 4 -40.68 -2.77 -33.24
C LEU A 4 -39.88 -3.66 -32.29
N LEU A 5 -38.60 -3.84 -32.57
CA LEU A 5 -37.61 -4.38 -31.60
C LEU A 5 -37.19 -3.24 -30.70
N LEU A 6 -37.67 -3.24 -29.43
CA LEU A 6 -37.12 -2.40 -28.40
C LEU A 6 -35.74 -2.95 -28.01
N LEU A 7 -34.69 -2.22 -28.37
CA LEU A 7 -33.35 -2.45 -27.83
C LEU A 7 -33.31 -1.86 -26.44
N ALA A 8 -33.34 -2.71 -25.43
CA ALA A 8 -33.08 -2.29 -24.04
C ALA A 8 -31.58 -2.02 -23.89
N ALA A 9 -31.18 -0.76 -23.87
CA ALA A 9 -29.83 -0.38 -23.48
C ALA A 9 -29.67 -0.63 -21.96
N LEU A 10 -28.90 -1.66 -21.59
CA LEU A 10 -28.44 -1.82 -20.22
C LEU A 10 -27.45 -0.67 -19.94
N LEU A 11 -27.90 0.30 -19.14
CA LEU A 11 -27.03 1.30 -18.55
C LEU A 11 -26.19 0.59 -17.48
N ALA A 12 -24.94 0.28 -17.80
CA ALA A 12 -23.97 -0.16 -16.80
C ALA A 12 -23.76 1.00 -15.81
N GLY A 13 -24.20 0.82 -14.59
CA GLY A 13 -23.92 1.75 -13.50
C GLY A 13 -22.42 1.77 -13.18
N PRO A 14 -21.94 2.80 -12.44
CA PRO A 14 -20.54 2.85 -12.01
C PRO A 14 -20.18 1.59 -11.22
N ALA A 15 -19.05 0.96 -11.56
CA ALA A 15 -18.55 -0.19 -10.83
C ALA A 15 -18.21 0.21 -9.40
N LEU A 16 -18.81 -0.46 -8.42
CA LEU A 16 -18.53 -0.21 -7.00
C LEU A 16 -17.17 -0.78 -6.61
N ALA A 17 -16.50 -0.08 -5.70
CA ALA A 17 -15.27 -0.59 -5.10
C ALA A 17 -15.59 -1.85 -4.26
N THR A 18 -14.76 -2.88 -4.41
CA THR A 18 -14.89 -4.16 -3.71
C THR A 18 -13.66 -4.45 -2.86
N ASP A 19 -13.83 -5.26 -1.83
CA ASP A 19 -12.70 -5.84 -1.10
C ASP A 19 -11.86 -6.72 -2.01
N GLY A 20 -10.57 -6.78 -1.74
CA GLY A 20 -9.67 -7.56 -2.57
C GLY A 20 -9.49 -8.99 -2.08
N PRO A 21 -8.88 -9.85 -2.94
CA PRO A 21 -8.65 -11.25 -2.62
C PRO A 21 -7.51 -11.47 -1.61
N VAL A 22 -6.64 -10.47 -1.40
CA VAL A 22 -5.48 -10.58 -0.49
C VAL A 22 -5.74 -9.85 0.82
N PHE A 23 -6.26 -8.61 0.74
CA PHE A 23 -6.60 -7.80 1.90
C PHE A 23 -8.09 -7.51 1.92
N MET A 24 -8.77 -7.93 2.98
CA MET A 24 -10.18 -7.64 3.22
C MET A 24 -10.33 -6.41 4.13
N GLY A 25 -11.29 -5.54 3.81
CA GLY A 25 -11.59 -4.35 4.61
C GLY A 25 -10.64 -3.17 4.41
N PHE A 26 -9.63 -3.29 3.55
CA PHE A 26 -8.77 -2.18 3.11
C PHE A 26 -8.14 -2.47 1.73
N GLY A 27 -7.61 -1.41 1.11
CA GLY A 27 -7.07 -1.54 -0.25
C GLY A 27 -8.13 -1.94 -1.28
N SER A 28 -9.37 -1.46 -1.12
CA SER A 28 -10.46 -1.75 -2.05
C SER A 28 -10.13 -1.32 -3.48
N HIS A 29 -10.59 -2.10 -4.45
CA HIS A 29 -10.36 -1.86 -5.88
C HIS A 29 -11.67 -1.88 -6.67
N THR A 30 -11.66 -1.40 -7.90
CA THR A 30 -12.77 -1.53 -8.85
C THR A 30 -12.35 -2.46 -9.99
N PRO A 31 -13.26 -3.27 -10.56
CA PRO A 31 -13.00 -4.03 -11.76
C PRO A 31 -12.64 -3.10 -12.93
N VAL A 32 -11.65 -3.50 -13.73
CA VAL A 32 -11.20 -2.75 -14.90
C VAL A 32 -11.04 -3.71 -16.08
N GLU A 33 -11.66 -3.39 -17.23
CA GLU A 33 -11.34 -4.03 -18.50
C GLU A 33 -10.11 -3.34 -19.08
N ALA A 34 -8.94 -3.98 -18.98
CA ALA A 34 -7.67 -3.38 -19.35
C ALA A 34 -7.17 -3.90 -20.70
N ASP A 35 -6.79 -2.99 -21.59
CA ASP A 35 -6.12 -3.33 -22.86
C ASP A 35 -4.65 -3.71 -22.65
N LEU A 36 -3.99 -3.09 -21.67
CA LEU A 36 -2.61 -3.43 -21.30
C LEU A 36 -2.58 -4.69 -20.44
N VAL A 37 -2.27 -5.80 -21.07
CA VAL A 37 -2.20 -7.10 -20.41
C VAL A 37 -0.84 -7.31 -19.75
N ILE A 38 -0.86 -7.77 -18.49
CA ILE A 38 0.37 -8.16 -17.78
C ILE A 38 0.86 -9.50 -18.34
N PRO A 39 2.09 -9.59 -18.89
CA PRO A 39 2.63 -10.83 -19.43
C PRO A 39 2.69 -11.94 -18.36
N LYS A 40 2.32 -13.16 -18.75
CA LYS A 40 2.39 -14.32 -17.84
C LYS A 40 3.81 -14.52 -17.32
N GLY A 41 3.94 -14.64 -16.01
CA GLY A 41 5.24 -14.82 -15.33
C GLY A 41 6.01 -13.53 -15.10
N MET A 42 5.46 -12.38 -15.47
CA MET A 42 6.04 -11.09 -15.10
C MET A 42 5.86 -10.86 -13.60
N VAL A 43 6.94 -10.56 -12.90
CA VAL A 43 6.90 -10.15 -11.50
C VAL A 43 6.82 -8.63 -11.42
N LEU A 44 5.70 -8.14 -10.89
CA LEU A 44 5.49 -6.71 -10.64
C LEU A 44 6.17 -6.31 -9.33
N ARG A 45 7.22 -5.49 -9.42
CA ARG A 45 7.89 -4.92 -8.26
C ARG A 45 7.67 -3.42 -8.23
N HIS A 46 6.98 -2.94 -7.19
CA HIS A 46 6.60 -1.53 -7.11
C HIS A 46 6.90 -0.97 -5.73
N VAL A 47 7.46 0.25 -5.67
CA VAL A 47 7.73 0.95 -4.42
C VAL A 47 6.93 2.25 -4.35
N TYR A 48 6.27 2.45 -3.21
CA TYR A 48 5.57 3.68 -2.84
C TYR A 48 6.44 4.51 -1.91
N ASP A 49 6.34 5.83 -2.03
CA ASP A 49 6.96 6.78 -1.12
C ASP A 49 5.87 7.46 -0.29
N VAL A 50 5.95 7.39 1.04
CA VAL A 50 4.91 7.91 1.94
C VAL A 50 5.52 8.82 3.00
N THR A 51 5.06 10.07 3.01
CA THR A 51 5.65 11.16 3.83
C THR A 51 4.74 11.62 4.96
N ALA A 52 3.44 11.72 4.68
CA ALA A 52 2.49 12.36 5.58
C ALA A 52 1.70 11.33 6.37
N ALA A 53 1.63 11.52 7.70
CA ALA A 53 0.69 10.80 8.54
C ALA A 53 -0.75 11.26 8.29
N THR A 54 -1.69 10.36 8.54
CA THR A 54 -3.12 10.68 8.50
C THR A 54 -3.73 10.38 9.88
N PRO A 55 -3.72 11.35 10.79
CA PRO A 55 -4.25 11.14 12.15
C PRO A 55 -5.71 10.66 12.12
N ASP A 56 -6.02 9.75 13.03
CA ASP A 56 -7.37 9.19 13.26
C ASP A 56 -7.97 8.38 12.08
N LYS A 57 -7.19 8.15 11.02
CA LYS A 57 -7.59 7.35 9.85
C LYS A 57 -6.43 6.45 9.40
N ARG A 58 -6.74 5.41 8.63
CA ARG A 58 -5.71 4.64 7.93
C ARG A 58 -4.99 5.52 6.91
N ASN A 59 -3.69 5.33 6.80
CA ASN A 59 -2.87 6.08 5.85
C ASN A 59 -3.24 5.73 4.41
N PRO A 60 -3.64 6.72 3.59
CA PRO A 60 -4.08 6.46 2.21
C PRO A 60 -2.93 5.95 1.32
N GLY A 61 -1.68 6.29 1.61
CA GLY A 61 -0.51 5.76 0.90
C GLY A 61 -0.33 4.25 1.14
N PHE A 62 -0.51 3.81 2.38
CA PHE A 62 -0.49 2.37 2.69
C PHE A 62 -1.69 1.64 2.09
N GLU A 63 -2.88 2.25 2.11
CA GLU A 63 -4.06 1.69 1.43
C GLU A 63 -3.87 1.59 -0.09
N THR A 64 -3.18 2.55 -0.70
CA THR A 64 -2.86 2.51 -2.13
C THR A 64 -1.91 1.36 -2.46
N ALA A 65 -0.91 1.11 -1.61
CA ALA A 65 -0.03 -0.04 -1.75
C ALA A 65 -0.78 -1.38 -1.64
N ALA A 66 -1.72 -1.50 -0.69
CA ALA A 66 -2.59 -2.66 -0.57
C ALA A 66 -3.52 -2.83 -1.78
N ARG A 67 -4.10 -1.74 -2.29
CA ARG A 67 -4.95 -1.73 -3.49
C ARG A 67 -4.20 -2.21 -4.72
N PHE A 68 -2.94 -1.86 -4.87
CA PHE A 68 -2.11 -2.36 -5.96
C PHE A 68 -2.07 -3.89 -5.95
N ILE A 69 -1.84 -4.51 -4.81
CA ILE A 69 -1.81 -5.97 -4.68
C ILE A 69 -3.21 -6.54 -4.98
N ASN A 70 -4.24 -6.04 -4.32
CA ASN A 70 -5.61 -6.52 -4.48
C ASN A 70 -6.08 -6.45 -5.94
N SER A 71 -5.88 -5.31 -6.62
CA SER A 71 -6.32 -5.12 -7.99
C SER A 71 -5.62 -6.07 -8.98
N HIS A 72 -4.31 -6.29 -8.82
CA HIS A 72 -3.57 -7.17 -9.71
C HIS A 72 -3.92 -8.64 -9.50
N VAL A 73 -4.05 -9.07 -8.24
CA VAL A 73 -4.46 -10.45 -7.93
C VAL A 73 -5.90 -10.71 -8.36
N ALA A 74 -6.80 -9.76 -8.20
CA ALA A 74 -8.18 -9.86 -8.70
C ALA A 74 -8.25 -9.98 -10.24
N ASN A 75 -7.24 -9.46 -10.95
CA ASN A 75 -7.10 -9.58 -12.40
C ASN A 75 -6.21 -10.75 -12.84
N GLY A 76 -5.99 -11.74 -11.98
CA GLY A 76 -5.36 -13.03 -12.32
C GLY A 76 -3.84 -13.06 -12.22
N VAL A 77 -3.19 -12.01 -11.71
CA VAL A 77 -1.75 -12.06 -11.39
C VAL A 77 -1.57 -12.88 -10.12
N PRO A 78 -0.75 -13.93 -10.10
CA PRO A 78 -0.49 -14.68 -8.88
C PRO A 78 0.05 -13.77 -7.75
N GLU A 79 -0.44 -13.93 -6.52
CA GLU A 79 -0.01 -13.11 -5.36
C GLU A 79 1.53 -13.08 -5.22
N ARG A 80 2.20 -14.22 -5.43
CA ARG A 80 3.67 -14.34 -5.39
C ARG A 80 4.41 -13.51 -6.44
N ASP A 81 3.73 -13.11 -7.51
CA ASP A 81 4.30 -12.33 -8.61
C ASP A 81 4.04 -10.81 -8.43
N VAL A 82 3.50 -10.40 -7.28
CA VAL A 82 3.27 -8.99 -6.91
C VAL A 82 4.08 -8.66 -5.66
N ALA A 83 5.17 -7.92 -5.82
CA ALA A 83 6.06 -7.51 -4.74
C ALA A 83 5.96 -5.99 -4.51
N VAL A 84 5.57 -5.58 -3.32
CA VAL A 84 5.40 -4.17 -2.95
C VAL A 84 6.32 -3.80 -1.81
N ALA A 85 6.95 -2.63 -1.93
CA ALA A 85 7.66 -1.96 -0.86
C ALA A 85 7.04 -0.57 -0.62
N VAL A 86 7.14 -0.09 0.62
CA VAL A 86 6.71 1.26 1.03
C VAL A 86 7.87 1.90 1.77
N VAL A 87 8.46 2.93 1.18
CA VAL A 87 9.49 3.75 1.83
C VAL A 87 8.79 4.87 2.57
N VAL A 88 9.07 4.99 3.87
CA VAL A 88 8.35 5.90 4.76
C VAL A 88 9.28 6.90 5.40
N HIS A 89 8.95 8.17 5.29
CA HIS A 89 9.66 9.27 5.94
C HIS A 89 8.69 10.37 6.42
N GLY A 90 9.21 11.51 6.91
CA GLY A 90 8.34 12.55 7.45
C GLY A 90 7.47 12.08 8.64
N SER A 91 6.26 12.60 8.75
CA SER A 91 5.36 12.27 9.86
C SER A 91 4.77 10.86 9.79
N ALA A 92 4.69 10.25 8.61
CA ALA A 92 4.17 8.89 8.44
C ALA A 92 4.98 7.81 9.20
N ILE A 93 6.22 8.12 9.61
CA ILE A 93 7.05 7.21 10.42
C ILE A 93 6.35 6.83 11.72
N ASP A 94 5.62 7.75 12.34
CA ASP A 94 4.92 7.47 13.60
C ASP A 94 3.93 6.31 13.44
N GLU A 95 3.27 6.20 12.28
CA GLU A 95 2.31 5.13 11.97
C GLU A 95 2.96 3.74 11.82
N LEU A 96 4.29 3.66 11.75
CA LEU A 96 5.05 2.41 11.76
C LEU A 96 5.63 2.08 13.14
N THR A 97 5.26 2.82 14.19
CA THR A 97 5.70 2.55 15.54
C THR A 97 4.67 1.74 16.32
N ARG A 98 5.14 0.99 17.33
CA ARG A 98 4.29 0.23 18.27
C ARG A 98 3.36 1.15 19.04
N ALA A 99 2.21 0.66 19.46
CA ALA A 99 1.16 1.43 20.13
C ALA A 99 1.64 2.38 21.25
N PRO A 100 2.51 1.99 22.21
CA PRO A 100 2.97 2.91 23.23
C PRO A 100 3.78 4.09 22.68
N ALA A 101 4.62 3.83 21.68
CA ALA A 101 5.45 4.86 21.04
C ALA A 101 4.62 5.80 20.16
N TYR A 102 3.63 5.25 19.45
CA TYR A 102 2.67 6.05 18.70
C TYR A 102 1.87 6.97 19.61
N ALA A 103 1.26 6.43 20.67
CA ALA A 103 0.43 7.18 21.61
C ALA A 103 1.21 8.32 22.26
N ALA A 104 2.46 8.09 22.66
CA ALA A 104 3.32 9.11 23.26
C ALA A 104 3.57 10.32 22.34
N ARG A 105 3.61 10.12 21.02
CA ARG A 105 3.81 11.18 20.01
C ARG A 105 2.51 11.79 19.51
N ASN A 106 1.39 11.11 19.68
CA ASN A 106 0.11 11.49 19.10
C ASN A 106 -0.98 11.77 20.16
N GLY A 107 -0.59 12.31 21.31
CA GLY A 107 -1.54 12.76 22.34
C GLY A 107 -2.39 11.63 22.94
N GLY A 108 -1.84 10.43 23.08
CA GLY A 108 -2.53 9.27 23.66
C GLY A 108 -3.44 8.51 22.69
N LYS A 109 -3.48 8.92 21.41
CA LYS A 109 -4.36 8.30 20.40
C LYS A 109 -3.85 6.92 19.96
N ALA A 110 -4.77 6.08 19.48
CA ALA A 110 -4.46 4.81 18.84
C ALA A 110 -4.00 5.03 17.39
N ASN A 111 -3.12 4.16 16.91
CA ASN A 111 -2.68 4.15 15.51
C ASN A 111 -3.71 3.43 14.63
N ALA A 112 -4.46 4.18 13.84
CA ALA A 112 -5.47 3.62 12.95
C ALA A 112 -4.89 2.74 11.82
N SER A 113 -3.60 2.91 11.49
CA SER A 113 -2.89 2.15 10.44
C SER A 113 -2.26 0.85 10.96
N GLU A 114 -2.09 0.65 12.28
CA GLU A 114 -1.28 -0.42 12.86
C GLU A 114 -1.71 -1.82 12.39
N ALA A 115 -3.01 -2.12 12.50
CA ALA A 115 -3.55 -3.43 12.13
C ALA A 115 -3.33 -3.72 10.63
N MET A 116 -3.55 -2.72 9.77
CA MET A 116 -3.33 -2.82 8.33
C MET A 116 -1.85 -3.07 8.01
N VAL A 117 -0.93 -2.31 8.63
CA VAL A 117 0.51 -2.48 8.43
C VAL A 117 0.98 -3.87 8.86
N ILE A 118 0.51 -4.36 10.02
CA ILE A 118 0.84 -5.71 10.51
C ILE A 118 0.37 -6.78 9.52
N GLU A 119 -0.83 -6.65 8.97
CA GLU A 119 -1.34 -7.61 7.99
C GLU A 119 -0.56 -7.56 6.68
N MET A 120 -0.22 -6.37 6.19
CA MET A 120 0.60 -6.20 4.99
C MET A 120 2.01 -6.79 5.17
N LEU A 121 2.64 -6.60 6.34
CA LEU A 121 3.94 -7.22 6.67
C LEU A 121 3.86 -8.75 6.64
N LYS A 122 2.80 -9.35 7.19
CA LYS A 122 2.57 -10.82 7.14
C LYS A 122 2.44 -11.35 5.71
N LYS A 123 1.97 -10.52 4.80
CA LYS A 123 1.83 -10.83 3.36
C LYS A 123 3.07 -10.47 2.54
N GLY A 124 4.17 -10.10 3.19
CA GLY A 124 5.46 -9.84 2.54
C GLY A 124 5.63 -8.44 1.96
N VAL A 125 4.73 -7.50 2.25
CA VAL A 125 4.95 -6.10 1.92
C VAL A 125 6.10 -5.57 2.80
N ARG A 126 7.08 -4.94 2.18
CA ARG A 126 8.21 -4.36 2.88
C ARG A 126 7.90 -2.93 3.28
N PHE A 127 7.99 -2.62 4.57
CA PHE A 127 7.96 -1.25 5.07
C PHE A 127 9.36 -0.83 5.50
N ILE A 128 9.88 0.24 4.91
CA ILE A 128 11.26 0.70 5.10
C ILE A 128 11.25 2.15 5.56
N VAL A 129 11.72 2.39 6.77
CA VAL A 129 11.79 3.72 7.39
C VAL A 129 13.11 4.41 7.04
N CYS A 130 13.02 5.68 6.69
CA CYS A 130 14.16 6.58 6.54
C CYS A 130 14.84 6.86 7.90
N GLY A 131 16.07 6.39 8.10
CA GLY A 131 16.82 6.56 9.34
C GLY A 131 17.11 8.02 9.67
N GLN A 132 17.39 8.87 8.66
CA GLN A 132 17.59 10.31 8.90
C GLN A 132 16.34 10.96 9.48
N ALA A 133 15.17 10.66 8.89
CA ALA A 133 13.91 11.21 9.37
C ALA A 133 13.49 10.60 10.72
N ALA A 134 13.75 9.31 10.95
CA ALA A 134 13.52 8.68 12.24
C ALA A 134 14.34 9.36 13.36
N ASN A 135 15.65 9.59 13.14
CA ASN A 135 16.51 10.28 14.08
C ASN A 135 16.03 11.71 14.34
N ALA A 136 15.68 12.46 13.31
CA ALA A 136 15.16 13.83 13.46
C ALA A 136 13.85 13.89 14.26
N ARG A 137 13.05 12.82 14.24
CA ARG A 137 11.79 12.67 14.99
C ARG A 137 11.97 11.99 16.35
N GLY A 138 13.18 11.57 16.71
CA GLY A 138 13.46 10.84 17.94
C GLY A 138 12.85 9.42 17.97
N VAL A 139 12.58 8.82 16.81
CA VAL A 139 12.06 7.46 16.70
C VAL A 139 13.22 6.47 16.72
N LYS A 140 13.23 5.57 17.70
CA LYS A 140 14.24 4.52 17.84
C LYS A 140 13.82 3.26 17.07
N LYS A 141 14.80 2.50 16.55
CA LYS A 141 14.54 1.23 15.87
C LYS A 141 13.70 0.25 16.72
N ALA A 142 13.93 0.21 18.02
CA ALA A 142 13.19 -0.66 18.94
C ALA A 142 11.70 -0.28 19.09
N GLU A 143 11.32 0.93 18.70
CA GLU A 143 9.94 1.41 18.75
C GLU A 143 9.16 1.04 17.48
N LEU A 144 9.84 0.62 16.42
CA LEU A 144 9.18 0.22 15.17
C LEU A 144 8.41 -1.09 15.35
N LEU A 145 7.36 -1.26 14.55
CA LEU A 145 6.62 -2.52 14.46
C LEU A 145 7.54 -3.66 14.01
N PRO A 146 7.36 -4.88 14.51
CA PRO A 146 8.15 -6.04 14.09
C PRO A 146 8.03 -6.26 12.57
N GLY A 147 9.16 -6.43 11.89
CA GLY A 147 9.20 -6.60 10.43
C GLY A 147 9.44 -5.29 9.66
N VAL A 148 9.30 -4.13 10.28
CA VAL A 148 9.68 -2.85 9.67
C VAL A 148 11.20 -2.73 9.60
N GLU A 149 11.70 -2.40 8.41
CA GLU A 149 13.12 -2.20 8.12
C GLU A 149 13.53 -0.74 8.37
N LEU A 150 14.78 -0.52 8.73
CA LEU A 150 15.36 0.82 8.87
C LEU A 150 16.51 0.98 7.88
N ALA A 151 16.37 1.89 6.92
CA ALA A 151 17.43 2.26 5.98
C ALA A 151 18.24 3.47 6.49
N ILE A 152 19.41 3.71 5.93
CA ILE A 152 20.21 4.92 6.21
C ILE A 152 19.38 6.18 5.87
N SER A 153 18.72 6.17 4.71
CA SER A 153 17.84 7.24 4.24
C SER A 153 16.77 6.70 3.30
N ALA A 154 15.71 7.49 3.02
CA ALA A 154 14.73 7.15 1.99
C ALA A 154 15.41 6.99 0.62
N SER A 155 16.33 7.90 0.27
CA SER A 155 17.07 7.85 -0.99
C SER A 155 17.88 6.57 -1.15
N SER A 156 18.56 6.10 -0.09
CA SER A 156 19.30 4.83 -0.15
C SER A 156 18.36 3.63 -0.26
N ALA A 157 17.19 3.65 0.41
CA ALA A 157 16.19 2.61 0.27
C ALA A 157 15.67 2.53 -1.18
N HIS A 158 15.31 3.68 -1.78
CA HIS A 158 14.89 3.73 -3.18
C HIS A 158 15.96 3.24 -4.14
N ALA A 159 17.22 3.67 -3.97
CA ALA A 159 18.33 3.23 -4.82
C ALA A 159 18.53 1.70 -4.77
N ILE A 160 18.47 1.12 -3.56
CA ILE A 160 18.57 -0.33 -3.38
C ILE A 160 17.38 -1.06 -4.03
N LEU A 161 16.16 -0.57 -3.81
CA LEU A 161 14.95 -1.18 -4.37
C LEU A 161 14.95 -1.11 -5.90
N GLN A 162 15.35 0.03 -6.48
CA GLN A 162 15.48 0.17 -7.94
C GLN A 162 16.52 -0.79 -8.51
N ALA A 163 17.66 -0.97 -7.84
CA ALA A 163 18.66 -1.97 -8.23
C ALA A 163 18.11 -3.41 -8.13
N GLN A 164 17.10 -3.65 -7.27
CA GLN A 164 16.39 -4.92 -7.16
C GLN A 164 15.20 -5.04 -8.15
N GLY A 165 15.04 -4.08 -9.05
CA GLY A 165 14.02 -4.08 -10.09
C GLY A 165 12.66 -3.52 -9.65
N TYR A 166 12.58 -2.81 -8.53
CA TYR A 166 11.36 -2.08 -8.16
C TYR A 166 11.24 -0.79 -8.97
N SER A 167 10.07 -0.55 -9.55
CA SER A 167 9.71 0.74 -10.12
C SER A 167 9.20 1.67 -9.03
N LEU A 168 9.64 2.94 -9.04
CA LEU A 168 9.15 3.95 -8.11
C LEU A 168 7.81 4.49 -8.58
N ASN A 169 6.83 4.55 -7.68
CA ASN A 169 5.60 5.30 -7.90
C ASN A 169 5.91 6.79 -7.79
N PRO A 170 5.66 7.57 -8.85
CA PRO A 170 5.91 9.02 -8.86
C PRO A 170 4.79 9.85 -8.22
N PHE A 171 3.70 9.23 -7.73
CA PHE A 171 2.51 9.90 -7.18
C PHE A 171 2.27 9.56 -5.72
#